data_9632f3d144d08899461afb36cc9a0a0f
#
_entry.id   9632f3d144d08899461afb36cc9a0a0f
#
_cell.length_a   1.000
_cell.length_b   1.000
_cell.length_c   1.000
_cell.angle_alpha   90.00
_cell.angle_beta   90.00
_cell.angle_gamma   90.00
#
_symmetry.space_group_name_H-M   'P 1'
#
loop_
_entity.id
_entity.type
_entity.pdbx_description
1 polymer ?
#
loop_
_entity_poly.entity_id
_entity_poly.type
_entity_poly.pdbx_seq_one_letter_code
_entity_poly.pdbx_strand_id
1 'polypeptide(L)'
;SNKKELEFARYLSDNNIKMWIRQVLVPGYTDAEDDLLKLKDFLSTLKTVEKVQILPYHSMGKYKWKKLGLEYPLEGVRDANQDDVDRAKRILEI
;
A
#
# COMPACT_ATOMS: atom_id res chain seq x y z
N SER A 1 -5.21 5.63 11.29
CA SER A 1 -4.24 4.80 10.68
C SER A 1 -4.88 3.55 10.07
N ASN A 2 -4.10 2.50 9.93
CA ASN A 2 -4.49 1.27 9.22
C ASN A 2 -5.81 0.65 9.66
N LYS A 3 -6.10 0.70 10.95
CA LYS A 3 -7.30 0.05 11.48
C LYS A 3 -8.58 0.65 10.89
N LYS A 4 -8.63 1.99 10.77
CA LYS A 4 -9.81 2.66 10.19
C LYS A 4 -9.95 2.35 8.70
N GLU A 5 -8.83 2.27 7.98
CA GLU A 5 -8.84 1.92 6.56
C GLU A 5 -9.33 0.50 6.34
N LEU A 6 -8.91 -0.43 7.20
CA LEU A 6 -9.35 -1.82 7.14
C LEU A 6 -10.84 -1.95 7.46
N GLU A 7 -11.31 -1.23 8.46
CA GLU A 7 -12.74 -1.22 8.83
C GLU A 7 -13.58 -0.65 7.70
N PHE A 8 -13.12 0.41 7.05
CA PHE A 8 -13.81 1.02 5.92
C PHE A 8 -13.90 0.05 4.74
N ALA A 9 -12.79 -0.62 4.41
CA ALA A 9 -12.78 -1.61 3.34
C ALA A 9 -13.77 -2.75 3.62
N ARG A 10 -13.81 -3.23 4.85
CA ARG A 10 -14.76 -4.29 5.23
C ARG A 10 -16.21 -3.80 5.14
N TYR A 11 -16.45 -2.55 5.55
CA TYR A 11 -17.78 -1.94 5.42
C TYR A 11 -18.23 -1.92 3.96
N LEU A 12 -17.35 -1.51 3.05
CA LEU A 12 -17.66 -1.50 1.62
C LEU A 12 -17.95 -2.90 1.09
N SER A 13 -17.16 -3.87 1.53
CA SER A 13 -17.35 -5.27 1.12
C SER A 13 -18.69 -5.81 1.63
N ASP A 14 -19.01 -5.56 2.90
CA ASP A 14 -20.24 -6.07 3.51
C ASP A 14 -21.49 -5.43 2.89
N ASN A 15 -21.36 -4.24 2.32
CA ASN A 15 -22.46 -3.54 1.65
C ASN A 15 -22.44 -3.72 0.13
N ASN A 16 -21.64 -4.67 -0.38
CA ASN A 16 -21.52 -4.97 -1.82
C ASN A 16 -21.12 -3.78 -2.66
N ILE A 17 -20.30 -2.88 -2.10
CA ILE A 17 -19.79 -1.72 -2.82
C ILE A 17 -18.45 -2.11 -3.44
N LYS A 18 -18.32 -1.97 -4.75
CA LYS A 18 -17.09 -2.28 -5.47
C LYS A 18 -15.99 -1.33 -5.05
N MET A 19 -14.77 -1.86 -4.91
CA MET A 19 -13.63 -1.05 -4.49
C MET A 19 -12.36 -1.42 -5.24
N TRP A 20 -11.49 -0.43 -5.35
CA TRP A 20 -10.13 -0.61 -5.82
C TRP A 20 -9.19 -0.38 -4.66
N ILE A 21 -8.28 -1.32 -4.43
CA ILE A 21 -7.30 -1.24 -3.35
C ILE A 21 -5.99 -0.73 -3.94
N ARG A 22 -5.45 0.33 -3.34
CA ARG A 22 -4.15 0.87 -3.73
C ARG A 22 -3.21 0.79 -2.53
N GLN A 23 -2.09 0.15 -2.72
CA GLN A 23 -1.07 -0.01 -1.68
C GLN A 23 0.22 0.64 -2.14
N VAL A 24 0.70 1.62 -1.41
CA VAL A 24 2.01 2.24 -1.67
C VAL A 24 3.08 1.32 -1.11
N LEU A 25 4.02 0.93 -1.95
CA LEU A 25 5.12 0.06 -1.58
C LEU A 25 6.34 0.91 -1.21
N VAL A 26 6.64 0.98 0.08
CA VAL A 26 7.76 1.76 0.62
C VAL A 26 8.83 0.80 1.11
N PRO A 27 10.00 0.74 0.45
CA PRO A 27 11.07 -0.18 0.85
C PRO A 27 11.47 0.00 2.32
N GLY A 28 11.53 -1.11 3.04
CA GLY A 28 11.86 -1.11 4.47
C GLY A 28 10.68 -0.79 5.39
N TYR A 29 9.51 -0.41 4.85
CA TYR A 29 8.34 -0.06 5.65
C TYR A 29 7.13 -0.93 5.33
N THR A 30 6.73 -0.99 4.06
CA THR A 30 5.52 -1.74 3.67
C THR A 30 5.81 -2.90 2.75
N ASP A 31 7.09 -3.23 2.51
CA ASP A 31 7.49 -4.29 1.58
C ASP A 31 7.90 -5.60 2.28
N ALA A 32 7.81 -5.67 3.60
CA ALA A 32 8.13 -6.89 4.32
C ALA A 32 7.18 -8.02 3.92
N GLU A 33 7.73 -9.22 3.75
CA GLU A 33 6.95 -10.38 3.33
C GLU A 33 5.77 -10.65 4.28
N ASP A 34 6.00 -10.57 5.59
CA ASP A 34 4.96 -10.80 6.59
C ASP A 34 3.81 -9.80 6.43
N ASP A 35 4.13 -8.53 6.19
CA ASP A 35 3.11 -7.50 6.01
C ASP A 35 2.32 -7.71 4.72
N LEU A 36 2.98 -8.11 3.65
CA LEU A 36 2.33 -8.42 2.38
C LEU A 36 1.43 -9.65 2.49
N LEU A 37 1.86 -10.67 3.24
CA LEU A 37 1.04 -11.85 3.48
C LEU A 37 -0.20 -11.52 4.32
N LYS A 38 -0.07 -10.64 5.31
CA LYS A 38 -1.21 -10.15 6.09
C LYS A 38 -2.19 -9.39 5.21
N LEU A 39 -1.69 -8.55 4.31
CA LEU A 39 -2.52 -7.84 3.36
C LEU A 39 -3.25 -8.81 2.44
N LYS A 40 -2.56 -9.82 1.94
CA LYS A 40 -3.16 -10.86 1.09
C LYS A 40 -4.31 -11.56 1.82
N ASP A 41 -4.08 -11.97 3.06
CA ASP A 41 -5.09 -12.64 3.87
C ASP A 41 -6.31 -11.74 4.08
N PHE A 42 -6.07 -10.46 4.38
CA PHE A 42 -7.16 -9.50 4.55
C PHE A 42 -7.95 -9.32 3.27
N LEU A 43 -7.26 -9.16 2.13
CA LEU A 43 -7.93 -8.98 0.84
C LEU A 43 -8.80 -10.19 0.48
N SER A 44 -8.38 -11.40 0.87
CA SER A 44 -9.15 -12.61 0.60
C SER A 44 -10.48 -12.64 1.35
N THR A 45 -10.63 -11.84 2.42
CA THR A 45 -11.88 -11.76 3.18
C THR A 45 -12.87 -10.75 2.59
N LEU A 46 -12.45 -9.93 1.64
CA LEU A 46 -13.29 -8.91 1.01
C LEU A 46 -13.95 -9.46 -0.23
N LYS A 47 -15.24 -9.17 -0.40
CA LYS A 47 -16.06 -9.74 -1.49
C LYS A 47 -16.08 -8.89 -2.76
N THR A 48 -15.85 -7.58 -2.63
CA THR A 48 -16.12 -6.63 -3.70
C THR A 48 -14.89 -5.92 -4.23
N VAL A 49 -13.71 -6.47 -3.98
CA VAL A 49 -12.46 -5.90 -4.52
C VAL A 49 -12.39 -6.22 -6.02
N GLU A 50 -12.43 -5.18 -6.85
CA GLU A 50 -12.30 -5.34 -8.29
C GLU A 50 -10.85 -5.30 -8.75
N LYS A 51 -10.01 -4.52 -8.07
CA LYS A 51 -8.63 -4.32 -8.48
C LYS A 51 -7.75 -4.03 -7.28
N VAL A 52 -6.58 -4.62 -7.27
CA VAL A 52 -5.51 -4.31 -6.32
C VAL A 52 -4.35 -3.73 -7.12
N GLN A 53 -3.92 -2.55 -6.75
CA GLN A 53 -2.83 -1.85 -7.42
C GLN A 53 -1.70 -1.57 -6.45
N ILE A 54 -0.48 -1.94 -6.84
CA ILE A 54 0.73 -1.63 -6.08
C ILE A 54 1.36 -0.38 -6.68
N LEU A 55 1.50 0.65 -5.85
CA LEU A 55 2.09 1.92 -6.26
C LEU A 55 3.50 2.01 -5.69
N PRO A 56 4.54 2.09 -6.52
CA PRO A 56 5.90 2.22 -6.02
C PRO A 56 6.12 3.60 -5.40
N TYR A 57 6.76 3.62 -4.22
CA TYR A 57 7.13 4.87 -3.58
C TYR A 57 8.15 5.63 -4.40
N HIS A 58 7.92 6.93 -4.55
CA HIS A 58 8.86 7.86 -5.18
C HIS A 58 9.14 9.04 -4.26
N SER A 59 10.39 9.44 -4.18
CA SER A 59 10.81 10.55 -3.33
C SER A 59 10.48 11.93 -3.91
N MET A 60 9.76 11.99 -5.00
CA MET A 60 9.41 13.25 -5.67
C MET A 60 8.67 14.23 -4.76
N GLY A 61 7.91 13.73 -3.80
CA GLY A 61 7.18 14.57 -2.85
C GLY A 61 8.07 15.24 -1.80
N LYS A 62 9.31 14.78 -1.65
CA LYS A 62 10.26 15.30 -0.66
C LYS A 62 10.48 16.81 -0.81
N TYR A 63 10.50 17.30 -2.03
CA TYR A 63 10.67 18.72 -2.34
C TYR A 63 9.60 19.59 -1.68
N LYS A 64 8.36 19.14 -1.70
CA LYS A 64 7.24 19.89 -1.10
C LYS A 64 7.39 20.01 0.42
N TRP A 65 7.82 18.93 1.06
CA TRP A 65 8.05 18.94 2.52
C TRP A 65 9.14 19.93 2.90
N LYS A 66 10.24 19.93 2.15
CA LYS A 66 11.35 20.84 2.38
C LYS A 66 10.91 22.30 2.18
N LYS A 67 10.14 22.59 1.15
CA LYS A 67 9.65 23.93 0.85
C LYS A 67 8.74 24.47 1.96
N LEU A 68 7.98 23.59 2.61
CA LEU A 68 7.10 23.95 3.71
C LEU A 68 7.81 24.02 5.05
N GLY A 69 9.11 23.71 5.09
CA GLY A 69 9.88 23.70 6.34
C GLY A 69 9.56 22.51 7.23
N LEU A 70 8.93 21.47 6.68
CA LEU A 70 8.56 20.27 7.43
C LEU A 70 9.61 19.18 7.24
N GLU A 71 9.78 18.36 8.28
CA GLU A 71 10.65 17.21 8.20
C GLU A 71 9.99 16.10 7.40
N TYR A 72 10.72 15.55 6.42
CA TYR A 72 10.20 14.49 5.56
C TYR A 72 10.23 13.14 6.28
N PRO A 73 9.06 12.50 6.51
CA PRO A 73 9.02 11.28 7.32
C PRO A 73 9.79 10.10 6.75
N LEU A 74 9.99 10.07 5.43
CA LEU A 74 10.68 8.98 4.74
C LEU A 74 12.09 9.36 4.30
N GLU A 75 12.73 10.28 5.03
CA GLU A 75 14.10 10.69 4.75
C GLU A 75 15.03 9.47 4.77
N GLY A 76 15.87 9.34 3.75
CA GLY A 76 16.78 8.21 3.64
C GLY A 76 16.17 6.94 3.05
N VAL A 77 14.88 6.92 2.78
CA VAL A 77 14.23 5.76 2.15
C VAL A 77 14.42 5.84 0.65
N ARG A 78 14.91 4.74 0.05
CA ARG A 78 15.07 4.67 -1.40
C ARG A 78 13.73 4.57 -2.11
N ASP A 79 13.69 4.99 -3.37
CA ASP A 79 12.51 4.79 -4.21
C ASP A 79 12.31 3.29 -4.48
N ALA A 80 11.05 2.87 -4.60
CA ALA A 80 10.74 1.52 -5.01
C ALA A 80 11.00 1.37 -6.52
N ASN A 81 11.54 0.23 -6.93
CA ASN A 81 11.79 -0.07 -8.33
C ASN A 81 10.85 -1.16 -8.84
N GLN A 82 11.01 -1.54 -10.10
CA GLN A 82 10.14 -2.56 -10.70
C GLN A 82 10.30 -3.92 -10.02
N ASP A 83 11.51 -4.27 -9.57
CA ASP A 83 11.73 -5.53 -8.87
C ASP A 83 10.98 -5.58 -7.55
N ASP A 84 10.90 -4.46 -6.84
CA ASP A 84 10.12 -4.36 -5.60
C ASP A 84 8.63 -4.60 -5.88
N VAL A 85 8.12 -4.00 -6.93
CA VAL A 85 6.71 -4.16 -7.33
C VAL A 85 6.43 -5.61 -7.74
N ASP A 86 7.31 -6.19 -8.53
CA ASP A 86 7.15 -7.59 -8.99
C ASP A 86 7.18 -8.56 -7.81
N ARG A 87 8.06 -8.32 -6.84
CA ARG A 87 8.12 -9.13 -5.62
C ARG A 87 6.81 -9.04 -4.84
N ALA A 88 6.29 -7.83 -4.65
CA ALA A 88 5.04 -7.62 -3.92
C ALA A 88 3.88 -8.31 -4.62
N LYS A 89 3.80 -8.20 -5.94
CA LYS A 89 2.75 -8.86 -6.73
C LYS A 89 2.82 -10.37 -6.62
N ARG A 90 4.03 -10.94 -6.61
CA ARG A 90 4.20 -12.38 -6.45
C ARG A 90 3.71 -12.85 -5.07
N ILE A 91 4.05 -12.11 -4.02
CA ILE A 91 3.63 -12.45 -2.66
C ILE A 91 2.11 -12.34 -2.53
N LEU A 92 1.52 -11.30 -3.11
CA LEU A 92 0.08 -11.07 -3.09
C LEU A 92 -0.68 -11.94 -4.09
N GLU A 93 0.03 -12.57 -5.02
CA GLU A 93 -0.55 -13.39 -6.10
C GLU A 93 -1.52 -12.60 -6.99
N ILE A 94 -1.08 -11.44 -7.43
CA ILE A 94 -1.89 -10.57 -8.30
C ILE A 94 -1.19 -10.23 -9.62
#